data_0d354cca39627bb3e76cde1663247add
#
_entry.id   0d354cca39627bb3e76cde1663247add
#
_cell.length_a   1.000
_cell.length_b   1.000
_cell.length_c   1.000
_cell.angle_alpha   90.00
_cell.angle_beta   90.00
_cell.angle_gamma   90.00
#
_symmetry.space_group_name_H-M   'P 1'
#
loop_
_entity.id
_entity.type
_entity.pdbx_description
1 polymer ?
#
loop_
_entity_poly.entity_id
_entity_poly.type
_entity_poly.pdbx_seq_one_letter_code
_entity_poly.pdbx_strand_id
1 'polypeptide(L)'
;MALKIVQTYTQLAAAAGTATTTNGIALKTGYIRVSTASTGAYLEIGNNPVATVNSFHMPTQSTEILKERIARQKISGITTGTTTTITFFENSGNPFLVNDYVAIEGATTAGINTTHTQVLSVSPSQIVINFNSTSLVGV
;
A
#
# COMPACT_ATOMS: atom_id res chain seq x y z
N MET A 1 -26.99 -11.05 -0.15
CA MET A 1 -25.54 -11.28 -0.16
C MET A 1 -25.08 -11.13 1.30
N ALA A 2 -24.57 -12.18 1.93
CA ALA A 2 -24.15 -12.12 3.33
C ALA A 2 -22.66 -11.74 3.42
N LEU A 3 -22.34 -10.71 4.21
CA LEU A 3 -20.97 -10.34 4.49
C LEU A 3 -20.40 -11.35 5.50
N LYS A 4 -19.44 -12.16 5.08
CA LYS A 4 -18.76 -13.11 5.96
C LYS A 4 -17.46 -12.48 6.44
N ILE A 5 -17.35 -12.23 7.76
CA ILE A 5 -16.08 -11.87 8.37
C ILE A 5 -15.22 -13.13 8.42
N VAL A 6 -14.10 -13.14 7.70
CA VAL A 6 -13.25 -14.32 7.52
C VAL A 6 -11.99 -14.28 8.40
N GLN A 7 -11.81 -13.27 9.24
CA GLN A 7 -10.59 -13.14 10.03
C GLN A 7 -10.86 -12.84 11.50
N THR A 8 -10.15 -13.56 12.33
CA THR A 8 -10.13 -13.39 13.80
C THR A 8 -9.42 -12.10 14.16
N TYR A 9 -10.08 -11.35 14.99
CA TYR A 9 -9.68 -10.16 15.65
C TYR A 9 -8.41 -10.30 16.50
N THR A 10 -7.46 -9.45 16.28
CA THR A 10 -6.34 -9.29 17.21
C THR A 10 -6.58 -8.02 18.01
N GLN A 11 -6.79 -8.15 19.31
CA GLN A 11 -6.88 -7.01 20.20
C GLN A 11 -5.48 -6.47 20.45
N LEU A 12 -5.25 -5.22 20.07
CA LEU A 12 -4.05 -4.50 20.42
C LEU A 12 -4.33 -3.69 21.68
N ALA A 13 -3.66 -4.03 22.76
CA ALA A 13 -3.62 -3.20 23.95
C ALA A 13 -2.43 -2.25 23.83
N ALA A 14 -2.68 -0.98 23.56
CA ALA A 14 -1.67 0.06 23.66
C ALA A 14 -1.74 0.69 25.05
N ALA A 15 -0.61 0.74 25.76
CA ALA A 15 -0.48 1.60 26.93
C ALA A 15 -0.40 3.07 26.45
N ALA A 16 -0.97 3.99 27.25
CA ALA A 16 -0.95 5.42 26.95
C ALA A 16 0.48 5.90 26.67
N GLY A 17 0.68 6.52 25.48
CA GLY A 17 1.95 7.08 25.07
C GLY A 17 2.93 6.11 24.39
N THR A 18 2.57 4.84 24.21
CA THR A 18 3.44 3.87 23.53
C THR A 18 2.82 3.46 22.20
N ALA A 19 3.55 3.66 21.09
CA ALA A 19 3.14 3.13 19.80
C ALA A 19 3.26 1.60 19.82
N THR A 20 2.17 0.91 19.50
CA THR A 20 2.17 -0.54 19.35
C THR A 20 2.16 -0.86 17.86
N THR A 21 3.26 -1.44 17.37
CA THR A 21 3.31 -1.98 16.01
C THR A 21 2.80 -3.41 16.02
N THR A 22 1.87 -3.72 15.13
CA THR A 22 1.51 -5.10 14.85
C THR A 22 2.47 -5.68 13.83
N ASN A 23 2.94 -6.88 14.04
CA ASN A 23 3.53 -7.67 12.97
C ASN A 23 2.48 -7.86 11.89
N GLY A 24 2.71 -7.27 10.71
CA GLY A 24 1.80 -7.09 9.61
C GLY A 24 0.60 -8.04 9.51
N ILE A 25 -0.59 -7.48 9.62
CA ILE A 25 -1.82 -8.20 9.34
C ILE A 25 -2.00 -8.20 7.83
N ALA A 26 -1.83 -9.35 7.20
CA ALA A 26 -2.15 -9.50 5.79
C ALA A 26 -3.66 -9.33 5.58
N LEU A 27 -4.06 -8.25 4.91
CA LEU A 27 -5.46 -7.95 4.63
C LEU A 27 -5.95 -8.85 3.49
N LYS A 28 -6.72 -9.88 3.81
CA LYS A 28 -7.34 -10.76 2.81
C LYS A 28 -8.63 -10.20 2.20
N THR A 29 -9.21 -9.17 2.79
CA THR A 29 -10.55 -8.66 2.42
C THR A 29 -10.55 -7.25 1.86
N GLY A 30 -9.43 -6.55 1.86
CA GLY A 30 -9.33 -5.16 1.46
C GLY A 30 -10.05 -4.17 2.39
N TYR A 31 -10.51 -4.62 3.56
CA TYR A 31 -11.16 -3.78 4.57
C TYR A 31 -10.58 -4.03 5.94
N ILE A 32 -10.36 -2.96 6.69
CA ILE A 32 -9.98 -2.98 8.10
C ILE A 32 -11.10 -2.32 8.91
N ARG A 33 -11.60 -3.01 9.91
CA ARG A 33 -12.45 -2.40 10.93
C ARG A 33 -11.60 -2.08 12.15
N VAL A 34 -11.56 -0.82 12.52
CA VAL A 34 -10.87 -0.35 13.72
C VAL A 34 -11.88 0.24 14.68
N SER A 35 -11.79 -0.12 15.95
CA SER A 35 -12.65 0.43 17.01
C SER A 35 -11.78 0.92 18.16
N THR A 36 -12.10 2.11 18.67
CA THR A 36 -11.49 2.66 19.89
C THR A 36 -12.45 2.50 21.06
N ALA A 37 -11.93 2.23 22.25
CA ALA A 37 -12.72 2.10 23.48
C ALA A 37 -12.81 3.46 24.21
N SER A 38 -12.31 3.54 25.42
CA SER A 38 -12.43 4.72 26.31
C SER A 38 -11.49 5.88 25.96
N THR A 39 -10.47 5.64 25.14
CA THR A 39 -9.52 6.67 24.70
C THR A 39 -9.43 6.66 23.17
N GLY A 40 -9.22 7.84 22.57
CA GLY A 40 -8.92 7.96 21.16
C GLY A 40 -7.55 7.37 20.82
N ALA A 41 -7.29 7.14 19.54
CA ALA A 41 -6.02 6.62 19.05
C ALA A 41 -5.59 7.33 17.76
N TYR A 42 -4.30 7.35 17.51
CA TYR A 42 -3.75 7.71 16.20
C TYR A 42 -3.42 6.42 15.44
N LEU A 43 -3.84 6.37 14.19
CA LEU A 43 -3.68 5.22 13.33
C LEU A 43 -2.81 5.57 12.13
N GLU A 44 -1.83 4.75 11.86
CA GLU A 44 -1.03 4.80 10.63
C GLU A 44 -1.06 3.45 9.95
N ILE A 45 -1.26 3.43 8.63
CA ILE A 45 -1.32 2.21 7.83
C ILE A 45 -0.22 2.31 6.77
N GLY A 46 0.64 1.33 6.73
CA GLY A 46 1.75 1.31 5.77
C GLY A 46 2.70 0.16 6.01
N ASN A 47 3.84 0.25 5.36
CA ASN A 47 4.93 -0.69 5.59
C ASN A 47 5.81 -0.16 6.73
N ASN A 48 5.83 -0.87 7.85
CA ASN A 48 6.50 -0.45 9.08
C ASN A 48 6.02 0.92 9.62
N PRO A 49 4.68 1.11 9.79
CA PRO A 49 4.10 2.39 10.15
C PRO A 49 4.43 2.78 11.60
N VAL A 50 4.62 4.07 11.82
CA VAL A 50 4.74 4.67 13.16
C VAL A 50 3.69 5.77 13.29
N ALA A 51 2.68 5.53 14.12
CA ALA A 51 1.63 6.52 14.36
C ALA A 51 2.16 7.71 15.15
N THR A 52 1.81 8.92 14.73
CA THR A 52 2.16 10.19 15.35
C THR A 52 0.90 11.03 15.54
N VAL A 53 1.02 12.18 16.17
CA VAL A 53 -0.09 13.16 16.31
C VAL A 53 -0.60 13.73 14.98
N ASN A 54 0.16 13.54 13.90
CA ASN A 54 -0.23 13.93 12.54
C ASN A 54 -0.90 12.79 11.75
N SER A 55 -0.93 11.58 12.31
CA SER A 55 -1.59 10.43 11.72
C SER A 55 -3.11 10.51 11.87
N PHE A 56 -3.85 9.61 11.21
CA PHE A 56 -5.30 9.59 11.28
C PHE A 56 -5.80 9.44 12.73
N HIS A 57 -6.49 10.47 13.23
CA HIS A 57 -7.02 10.44 14.59
C HIS A 57 -8.40 9.78 14.64
N MET A 58 -8.52 8.75 15.46
CA MET A 58 -9.79 8.13 15.80
C MET A 58 -10.27 8.64 17.16
N PRO A 59 -11.47 9.25 17.25
CA PRO A 59 -12.06 9.68 18.50
C PRO A 59 -12.33 8.51 19.46
N THR A 60 -12.64 8.84 20.71
CA THR A 60 -13.09 7.84 21.70
C THR A 60 -14.39 7.17 21.27
N GLN A 61 -14.55 5.90 21.59
CA GLN A 61 -15.78 5.13 21.32
C GLN A 61 -16.25 5.19 19.85
N SER A 62 -15.29 5.26 18.92
CA SER A 62 -15.56 5.29 17.48
C SER A 62 -15.25 3.95 16.83
N THR A 63 -15.91 3.71 15.72
CA THR A 63 -15.63 2.57 14.83
C THR A 63 -15.57 3.08 13.42
N GLU A 64 -14.46 2.80 12.74
CA GLU A 64 -14.22 3.13 11.35
C GLU A 64 -13.98 1.88 10.52
N ILE A 65 -14.48 1.88 9.30
CA ILE A 65 -14.17 0.86 8.31
C ILE A 65 -13.31 1.49 7.24
N LEU A 66 -12.04 1.13 7.24
CA LEU A 66 -11.07 1.60 6.27
C LEU A 66 -11.01 0.62 5.11
N LYS A 67 -11.02 1.13 3.90
CA LYS A 67 -10.88 0.33 2.68
C LYS A 67 -9.47 0.47 2.15
N GLU A 68 -8.83 -0.67 1.87
CA GLU A 68 -7.59 -0.67 1.12
C GLU A 68 -7.84 -0.11 -0.29
N ARG A 69 -7.01 0.82 -0.73
CA ARG A 69 -7.04 1.33 -2.09
C ARG A 69 -6.34 0.31 -3.00
N ILE A 70 -7.12 -0.50 -3.69
CA ILE A 70 -6.61 -1.43 -4.69
C ILE A 70 -6.51 -0.66 -6.02
N ALA A 71 -5.28 -0.40 -6.45
CA ALA A 71 -4.99 0.19 -7.75
C ALA A 71 -4.31 -0.86 -8.62
N ARG A 72 -4.79 -1.03 -9.85
CA ARG A 72 -4.19 -1.91 -10.86
C ARG A 72 -4.19 -1.20 -12.20
N GLN A 73 -3.10 -1.36 -12.95
CA GLN A 73 -2.96 -0.74 -14.25
C GLN A 73 -2.17 -1.65 -15.19
N LYS A 74 -2.57 -1.66 -16.47
CA LYS A 74 -1.81 -2.37 -17.50
C LYS A 74 -0.58 -1.57 -17.90
N ILE A 75 0.54 -2.24 -17.98
CA ILE A 75 1.82 -1.66 -18.40
C ILE A 75 1.88 -1.69 -19.93
N SER A 76 2.19 -0.55 -20.55
CA SER A 76 2.45 -0.43 -21.97
C SER A 76 3.94 -0.41 -22.30
N GLY A 77 4.78 -0.01 -21.36
CA GLY A 77 6.23 0.01 -21.52
C GLY A 77 6.97 0.10 -20.19
N ILE A 78 8.21 -0.35 -20.22
CA ILE A 78 9.13 -0.28 -19.09
C ILE A 78 10.45 0.28 -19.60
N THR A 79 10.96 1.33 -18.95
CA THR A 79 12.29 1.87 -19.18
C THR A 79 13.21 1.50 -18.04
N THR A 80 14.26 0.75 -18.35
CA THR A 80 15.23 0.27 -17.37
C THR A 80 16.24 1.36 -16.99
N GLY A 81 16.75 1.27 -15.77
CA GLY A 81 17.72 2.20 -15.21
C GLY A 81 18.03 1.91 -13.74
N THR A 82 18.73 2.81 -13.08
CA THR A 82 18.94 2.76 -11.62
C THR A 82 17.64 2.89 -10.85
N THR A 83 16.66 3.53 -11.44
CA THR A 83 15.24 3.46 -11.12
C THR A 83 14.51 2.99 -12.38
N THR A 84 13.35 2.38 -12.22
CA THR A 84 12.57 1.86 -13.34
C THR A 84 11.37 2.76 -13.59
N THR A 85 11.18 3.16 -14.84
CA THR A 85 9.98 3.90 -15.26
C THR A 85 8.96 2.94 -15.87
N ILE A 86 7.75 2.96 -15.36
CA ILE A 86 6.61 2.19 -15.84
C ILE A 86 5.67 3.12 -16.58
N THR A 87 5.38 2.82 -17.83
CA THR A 87 4.45 3.57 -18.68
C THR A 87 3.14 2.81 -18.82
N PHE A 88 2.03 3.51 -18.72
CA PHE A 88 0.68 2.97 -18.90
C PHE A 88 0.13 3.30 -20.28
N PHE A 89 -0.91 2.59 -20.71
CA PHE A 89 -1.61 2.89 -21.94
C PHE A 89 -2.23 4.30 -21.88
N GLU A 90 -2.24 4.99 -23.00
CA GLU A 90 -2.86 6.30 -23.11
C GLU A 90 -4.33 6.27 -22.66
N ASN A 91 -4.76 7.34 -22.02
CA ASN A 91 -6.12 7.52 -21.49
C ASN A 91 -6.56 6.48 -20.40
N SER A 92 -5.65 5.64 -19.92
CA SER A 92 -5.97 4.69 -18.86
C SER A 92 -6.04 5.33 -17.46
N GLY A 93 -5.52 6.55 -17.33
CA GLY A 93 -5.34 7.25 -16.07
C GLY A 93 -4.21 6.66 -15.23
N ASN A 94 -3.85 7.34 -14.16
CA ASN A 94 -2.84 6.86 -13.22
C ASN A 94 -3.42 6.84 -11.81
N PRO A 95 -3.72 5.66 -11.25
CA PRO A 95 -4.31 5.54 -9.92
C PRO A 95 -3.29 5.56 -8.78
N PHE A 96 -1.98 5.56 -9.09
CA PHE A 96 -0.93 5.48 -8.09
C PHE A 96 -0.56 6.85 -7.52
N LEU A 97 -0.02 6.84 -6.30
CA LEU A 97 0.49 8.03 -5.61
C LEU A 97 1.97 7.83 -5.25
N VAL A 98 2.68 8.93 -5.04
CA VAL A 98 4.04 8.89 -4.48
C VAL A 98 4.00 8.22 -3.12
N ASN A 99 4.99 7.38 -2.83
CA ASN A 99 5.11 6.51 -1.66
C ASN A 99 4.15 5.31 -1.63
N ASP A 100 3.33 5.07 -2.64
CA ASP A 100 2.69 3.76 -2.78
C ASP A 100 3.75 2.66 -2.93
N TYR A 101 3.40 1.46 -2.50
CA TYR A 101 4.18 0.26 -2.82
C TYR A 101 3.45 -0.58 -3.85
N VAL A 102 4.16 -0.94 -4.91
CA VAL A 102 3.60 -1.64 -6.06
C VAL A 102 4.33 -2.95 -6.34
N ALA A 103 3.63 -3.88 -6.97
CA ALA A 103 4.19 -5.10 -7.54
C ALA A 103 4.06 -5.06 -9.06
N ILE A 104 5.05 -5.57 -9.76
CA ILE A 104 4.98 -5.87 -11.19
C ILE A 104 4.73 -7.37 -11.32
N GLU A 105 3.69 -7.73 -12.04
CA GLU A 105 3.29 -9.13 -12.24
C GLU A 105 3.09 -9.43 -13.73
N GLY A 106 3.35 -10.66 -14.12
CA GLY A 106 3.08 -11.16 -15.47
C GLY A 106 4.05 -10.70 -16.55
N ALA A 107 5.18 -10.11 -16.20
CA ALA A 107 6.23 -9.83 -17.15
C ALA A 107 6.96 -11.13 -17.55
N THR A 108 7.26 -11.28 -18.85
CA THR A 108 7.98 -12.43 -19.39
C THR A 108 9.48 -12.34 -19.15
N THR A 109 10.01 -11.13 -19.00
CA THR A 109 11.44 -10.91 -18.72
C THR A 109 11.73 -11.28 -17.26
N ALA A 110 12.66 -12.22 -17.10
CA ALA A 110 13.09 -12.65 -15.77
C ALA A 110 13.66 -11.46 -14.98
N GLY A 111 13.31 -11.36 -13.71
CA GLY A 111 13.82 -10.33 -12.80
C GLY A 111 13.07 -9.00 -12.78
N ILE A 112 12.16 -8.73 -13.73
CA ILE A 112 11.37 -7.48 -13.73
C ILE A 112 10.14 -7.58 -12.80
N ASN A 113 9.61 -8.78 -12.56
CA ASN A 113 8.52 -8.97 -11.62
C ASN A 113 8.98 -8.64 -10.20
N THR A 114 8.32 -7.69 -9.57
CA THR A 114 8.62 -7.24 -8.20
C THR A 114 7.43 -7.46 -7.30
N THR A 115 7.68 -7.71 -6.04
CA THR A 115 6.61 -7.97 -5.06
C THR A 115 6.32 -6.76 -4.16
N HIS A 116 7.25 -5.81 -4.05
CA HIS A 116 7.14 -4.70 -3.11
C HIS A 116 8.16 -3.61 -3.43
N THR A 117 7.76 -2.61 -4.19
CA THR A 117 8.65 -1.54 -4.65
C THR A 117 7.97 -0.19 -4.50
N GLN A 118 8.69 0.78 -3.93
CA GLN A 118 8.16 2.12 -3.66
C GLN A 118 8.05 2.96 -4.93
N VAL A 119 6.94 3.68 -5.07
CA VAL A 119 6.72 4.71 -6.10
C VAL A 119 7.43 6.00 -5.66
N LEU A 120 8.38 6.46 -6.47
CA LEU A 120 9.17 7.67 -6.22
C LEU A 120 8.55 8.92 -6.85
N SER A 121 7.96 8.78 -8.04
CA SER A 121 7.27 9.87 -8.71
C SER A 121 6.12 9.38 -9.56
N VAL A 122 5.18 10.28 -9.86
CA VAL A 122 3.94 10.00 -10.58
C VAL A 122 3.69 11.10 -11.62
N SER A 123 3.29 10.69 -12.82
CA SER A 123 2.78 11.57 -13.88
C SER A 123 1.47 10.98 -14.43
N PRO A 124 0.72 11.66 -15.31
CA PRO A 124 -0.56 11.16 -15.79
C PRO A 124 -0.52 9.77 -16.44
N SER A 125 0.60 9.38 -17.06
CA SER A 125 0.74 8.10 -17.77
C SER A 125 1.93 7.25 -17.31
N GLN A 126 2.65 7.66 -16.27
CA GLN A 126 3.86 6.98 -15.82
C GLN A 126 4.03 7.04 -14.30
N ILE A 127 4.75 6.05 -13.78
CA ILE A 127 5.34 6.07 -12.44
C ILE A 127 6.82 5.73 -12.53
N VAL A 128 7.61 6.27 -11.61
CA VAL A 128 9.00 5.85 -11.38
C VAL A 128 9.05 5.10 -10.07
N ILE A 129 9.63 3.91 -10.08
CA ILE A 129 9.75 3.04 -8.91
C ILE A 129 11.20 2.87 -8.49
N ASN A 130 11.41 2.64 -7.19
CA ASN A 130 12.73 2.39 -6.59
C ASN A 130 13.19 0.96 -6.86
N PHE A 131 13.42 0.65 -8.15
CA PHE A 131 13.88 -0.65 -8.60
C PHE A 131 14.99 -0.49 -9.62
N ASN A 132 16.17 -1.03 -9.32
CA ASN A 132 17.30 -1.01 -10.23
C ASN A 132 17.16 -2.15 -11.26
N SER A 133 16.86 -1.79 -12.49
CA SER A 133 16.70 -2.69 -13.62
C SER A 133 17.80 -2.57 -14.69
N THR A 134 18.94 -1.94 -14.36
CA THR A 134 20.03 -1.71 -15.34
C THR A 134 20.61 -2.98 -15.95
N SER A 135 20.54 -4.10 -15.21
CA SER A 135 21.02 -5.41 -15.69
C SER A 135 20.00 -6.17 -16.52
N LEU A 136 18.76 -5.66 -16.64
CA LEU A 136 17.67 -6.33 -17.36
C LEU A 136 17.63 -5.78 -18.79
N VAL A 137 17.88 -6.66 -19.77
CA VAL A 137 17.90 -6.33 -21.18
C VAL A 137 16.64 -6.89 -21.86
N GLY A 138 16.01 -6.10 -22.74
CA GLY A 138 14.87 -6.57 -23.55
C GLY A 138 13.53 -6.59 -22.79
N VAL A 139 13.29 -5.58 -21.99
CA VAL A 139 12.02 -5.39 -21.26
C VAL A 139 11.01 -4.63 -22.11
#